data_a567647d4cecc85fa46d2c1a5ff957ba
#
_entry.id   a567647d4cecc85fa46d2c1a5ff957ba
#
_cell.length_a   1.000
_cell.length_b   1.000
_cell.length_c   1.000
_cell.angle_alpha   90.00
_cell.angle_beta   90.00
_cell.angle_gamma   90.00
#
_symmetry.space_group_name_H-M   'P 1'
#
loop_
_entity.id
_entity.type
_entity.pdbx_description
1 polymer ?
#
loop_
_entity_poly.entity_id
_entity_poly.type
_entity_poly.pdbx_seq_one_letter_code
_entity_poly.pdbx_strand_id
1 'polypeptide(L)'
;MASISAVDEKTGRKFYLDDPDDLKPGEQVVFLLNLHGGGSVGAWQRLYFPAFDYKEKYRLVVATPSCATKEPMRHWVGEADDEHLQNIVEYVFAKYGKDKIKSFWLVGHSQGGMTSNRLLGTDFFKDRVDGWLSLSGGRIGPIELPASFFVRPGGAPPRLPAQSGDGPRPGRAVALDCDLSFIFTSGQHEMVALPETSPWAEKYGAGPRVRMADVVDDVPGQIYDSSREGNSTPAWGLSPRPGTAQVYVYPKARDGRVIADVVRIDKGHTEGLEPHVTETLIKMMVDAPGGKVQRAE
;
A
#
# COMPACT_ATOMS: atom_id res chain seq x y z
N MET A 1 11.86 14.58 -15.30
CA MET A 1 12.27 14.69 -13.88
C MET A 1 13.36 13.67 -13.59
N ALA A 2 14.48 14.12 -13.02
CA ALA A 2 15.55 13.20 -12.64
C ALA A 2 15.03 12.24 -11.55
N SER A 3 15.14 10.94 -11.78
CA SER A 3 14.79 9.97 -10.74
C SER A 3 15.89 10.02 -9.68
N ILE A 4 15.56 10.46 -8.49
CA ILE A 4 16.47 10.43 -7.35
C ILE A 4 16.54 8.98 -6.89
N SER A 5 17.66 8.30 -7.15
CA SER A 5 17.91 6.97 -6.62
C SER A 5 18.83 7.07 -5.41
N ALA A 6 18.36 6.57 -4.28
CA ALA A 6 19.20 6.32 -3.11
C ALA A 6 19.74 4.88 -3.14
N VAL A 7 20.76 4.63 -2.35
CA VAL A 7 21.40 3.31 -2.23
C VAL A 7 21.40 2.89 -0.77
N ASP A 8 20.93 1.67 -0.53
CA ASP A 8 21.20 0.97 0.71
C ASP A 8 22.66 0.47 0.68
N GLU A 9 23.53 1.13 1.42
CA GLU A 9 24.98 0.85 1.38
C GLU A 9 25.33 -0.54 1.89
N LYS A 10 24.50 -1.16 2.76
CA LYS A 10 24.76 -2.49 3.30
C LYS A 10 24.49 -3.59 2.29
N THR A 11 23.41 -3.47 1.51
CA THR A 11 23.06 -4.47 0.50
C THR A 11 23.46 -4.07 -0.93
N GLY A 12 23.88 -2.82 -1.15
CA GLY A 12 24.18 -2.26 -2.47
C GLY A 12 22.94 -2.05 -3.35
N ARG A 13 21.73 -2.23 -2.81
CA ARG A 13 20.48 -2.13 -3.57
C ARG A 13 20.01 -0.69 -3.69
N LYS A 14 19.50 -0.35 -4.87
CA LYS A 14 18.94 0.97 -5.15
C LYS A 14 17.43 1.00 -4.87
N PHE A 15 16.94 2.17 -4.47
CA PHE A 15 15.52 2.44 -4.33
C PHE A 15 15.21 3.88 -4.77
N TYR A 16 14.00 4.14 -5.19
CA TYR A 16 13.54 5.51 -5.44
C TYR A 16 13.30 6.20 -4.10
N LEU A 17 13.74 7.43 -3.99
CA LEU A 17 13.46 8.30 -2.85
C LEU A 17 12.94 9.62 -3.39
N ASP A 18 11.68 9.88 -3.19
CA ASP A 18 11.02 11.13 -3.55
C ASP A 18 10.74 11.93 -2.28
N ASP A 19 11.33 13.10 -2.16
CA ASP A 19 11.18 14.02 -1.04
C ASP A 19 10.87 15.44 -1.52
N PRO A 20 10.32 16.33 -0.67
CA PRO A 20 10.05 17.70 -1.04
C PRO A 20 11.34 18.42 -1.44
N ASP A 21 11.28 19.16 -2.56
CA ASP A 21 12.45 19.88 -3.10
C ASP A 21 12.79 21.11 -2.23
N ASP A 22 11.82 21.65 -1.50
CA ASP A 22 11.94 22.84 -0.66
C ASP A 22 11.85 22.55 0.85
N LEU A 23 12.16 21.33 1.28
CA LEU A 23 12.08 20.91 2.68
C LEU A 23 13.00 21.75 3.56
N LYS A 24 12.41 22.45 4.53
CA LYS A 24 13.14 23.32 5.45
C LYS A 24 13.71 22.52 6.63
N PRO A 25 14.85 22.96 7.18
CA PRO A 25 15.38 22.35 8.39
C PRO A 25 14.34 22.34 9.53
N GLY A 26 14.12 21.18 10.11
CA GLY A 26 13.19 21.01 11.21
C GLY A 26 11.73 20.82 10.83
N GLU A 27 11.38 20.86 9.56
CA GLU A 27 10.03 20.59 9.08
C GLU A 27 9.67 19.11 9.25
N GLN A 28 8.40 18.83 9.62
CA GLN A 28 7.91 17.47 9.76
C GLN A 28 7.48 16.89 8.41
N VAL A 29 7.72 15.61 8.21
CA VAL A 29 7.34 14.86 7.02
C VAL A 29 6.54 13.61 7.37
N VAL A 30 5.73 13.14 6.44
CA VAL A 30 5.09 11.83 6.48
C VAL A 30 5.90 10.87 5.61
N PHE A 31 6.37 9.78 6.20
CA PHE A 31 7.17 8.79 5.50
C PHE A 31 6.32 7.63 4.99
N LEU A 32 6.46 7.30 3.71
CA LEU A 32 5.81 6.18 3.03
C LEU A 32 6.86 5.18 2.53
N LEU A 33 6.80 3.93 2.97
CA LEU A 33 7.51 2.82 2.36
C LEU A 33 6.55 2.10 1.41
N ASN A 34 6.74 2.30 0.09
CA ASN A 34 5.78 1.94 -0.96
C ASN A 34 6.22 0.69 -1.72
N LEU A 35 5.57 -0.46 -1.46
CA LEU A 35 5.97 -1.80 -1.90
C LEU A 35 5.16 -2.26 -3.11
N HIS A 36 5.85 -2.73 -4.16
CA HIS A 36 5.23 -3.21 -5.39
C HIS A 36 4.57 -4.59 -5.26
N GLY A 37 3.66 -4.91 -6.18
CA GLY A 37 3.02 -6.20 -6.32
C GLY A 37 3.93 -7.29 -6.91
N GLY A 38 3.48 -8.53 -6.85
CA GLY A 38 4.17 -9.66 -7.50
C GLY A 38 4.32 -9.45 -9.01
N GLY A 39 5.47 -9.82 -9.56
CA GLY A 39 5.80 -9.61 -10.97
C GLY A 39 6.23 -8.18 -11.33
N SER A 40 6.20 -7.25 -10.39
CA SER A 40 6.42 -5.83 -10.63
C SER A 40 7.78 -5.32 -10.12
N VAL A 41 8.00 -4.03 -10.16
CA VAL A 41 9.21 -3.32 -9.71
C VAL A 41 8.85 -1.98 -9.08
N GLY A 42 9.78 -1.38 -8.33
CA GLY A 42 9.59 -0.08 -7.72
C GLY A 42 9.23 1.03 -8.70
N ALA A 43 9.80 1.04 -9.90
CA ALA A 43 9.47 2.02 -10.94
C ALA A 43 7.98 1.97 -11.33
N TRP A 44 7.42 0.77 -11.47
CA TRP A 44 6.01 0.60 -11.76
C TRP A 44 5.13 1.00 -10.56
N GLN A 45 5.51 0.59 -9.36
CA GLN A 45 4.78 0.93 -8.13
C GLN A 45 4.71 2.45 -7.90
N ARG A 46 5.80 3.14 -8.20
CA ARG A 46 5.88 4.60 -8.12
C ARG A 46 4.83 5.28 -9.00
N LEU A 47 4.48 4.67 -10.16
CA LEU A 47 3.45 5.16 -11.08
C LEU A 47 2.06 4.56 -10.79
N TYR A 48 2.00 3.38 -10.17
CA TYR A 48 0.74 2.76 -9.77
C TYR A 48 0.07 3.54 -8.62
N PHE A 49 0.86 3.96 -7.63
CA PHE A 49 0.46 4.86 -6.56
C PHE A 49 1.38 6.09 -6.57
N PRO A 50 1.04 7.12 -7.37
CA PRO A 50 1.93 8.24 -7.64
C PRO A 50 1.94 9.27 -6.50
N ALA A 51 2.24 8.82 -5.27
CA ALA A 51 2.33 9.69 -4.10
C ALA A 51 3.40 10.80 -4.25
N PHE A 52 4.42 10.56 -5.09
CA PHE A 52 5.47 11.55 -5.35
C PHE A 52 4.95 12.83 -6.01
N ASP A 53 3.82 12.80 -6.72
CA ASP A 53 3.20 14.00 -7.31
C ASP A 53 2.65 14.95 -6.23
N TYR A 54 2.47 14.46 -5.02
CA TYR A 54 1.92 15.18 -3.88
C TYR A 54 2.95 15.48 -2.79
N LYS A 55 4.23 15.17 -3.03
CA LYS A 55 5.30 15.29 -2.03
C LYS A 55 5.44 16.71 -1.47
N GLU A 56 5.34 17.73 -2.33
CA GLU A 56 5.42 19.13 -1.92
C GLU A 56 4.20 19.52 -1.07
N LYS A 57 3.01 19.22 -1.55
CA LYS A 57 1.75 19.63 -0.92
C LYS A 57 1.56 19.03 0.47
N TYR A 58 1.91 17.76 0.64
CA TYR A 58 1.66 17.00 1.86
C TYR A 58 2.93 16.65 2.64
N ARG A 59 4.08 17.19 2.24
CA ARG A 59 5.38 16.97 2.89
C ARG A 59 5.71 15.48 3.01
N LEU A 60 5.65 14.77 1.87
CA LEU A 60 5.88 13.32 1.84
C LEU A 60 7.33 13.00 1.54
N VAL A 61 7.86 12.02 2.25
CA VAL A 61 9.06 11.28 1.88
C VAL A 61 8.61 9.89 1.46
N VAL A 62 8.82 9.53 0.19
CA VAL A 62 8.35 8.26 -0.38
C VAL A 62 9.54 7.41 -0.81
N ALA A 63 9.78 6.30 -0.14
CA ALA A 63 10.76 5.30 -0.55
C ALA A 63 10.07 4.17 -1.30
N THR A 64 10.52 3.90 -2.54
CA THR A 64 9.94 2.86 -3.38
C THR A 64 11.02 1.90 -3.87
N PRO A 65 11.28 0.80 -3.14
CA PRO A 65 12.26 -0.21 -3.50
C PRO A 65 11.74 -1.25 -4.50
N SER A 66 12.64 -2.07 -5.03
CA SER A 66 12.32 -3.30 -5.73
C SER A 66 12.77 -4.51 -4.92
N CYS A 67 12.02 -5.63 -4.99
CA CYS A 67 12.41 -6.90 -4.37
C CYS A 67 13.70 -7.46 -4.96
N ALA A 68 14.40 -8.31 -4.22
CA ALA A 68 15.64 -8.97 -4.66
C ALA A 68 15.36 -10.04 -5.73
N THR A 69 14.32 -10.84 -5.52
CA THR A 69 13.99 -11.99 -6.35
C THR A 69 13.51 -11.55 -7.73
N LYS A 70 14.09 -12.14 -8.78
CA LYS A 70 13.77 -11.82 -10.18
C LYS A 70 13.10 -12.98 -10.93
N GLU A 71 13.47 -14.20 -10.58
CA GLU A 71 13.05 -15.42 -11.28
C GLU A 71 12.38 -16.41 -10.32
N PRO A 72 11.41 -17.22 -10.76
CA PRO A 72 10.74 -17.18 -12.08
C PRO A 72 9.78 -16.00 -12.23
N MET A 73 9.51 -15.27 -11.18
CA MET A 73 8.71 -14.06 -11.14
C MET A 73 9.17 -13.21 -9.94
N ARG A 74 9.22 -11.89 -10.12
CA ARG A 74 9.57 -10.97 -9.04
C ARG A 74 8.60 -11.09 -7.88
N HIS A 75 9.13 -11.28 -6.68
CA HIS A 75 8.32 -11.36 -5.46
C HIS A 75 9.14 -11.05 -4.21
N TRP A 76 8.49 -10.56 -3.18
CA TRP A 76 9.09 -10.27 -1.90
C TRP A 76 9.33 -11.55 -1.10
N VAL A 77 10.56 -11.72 -0.61
CA VAL A 77 10.97 -12.86 0.23
C VAL A 77 11.62 -12.32 1.50
N GLY A 78 11.15 -12.74 2.68
CA GLY A 78 11.61 -12.21 3.95
C GLY A 78 13.13 -12.26 4.11
N GLU A 79 13.74 -13.41 3.89
CA GLU A 79 15.19 -13.62 4.03
C GLU A 79 16.02 -12.73 3.08
N ALA A 80 15.50 -12.41 1.90
CA ALA A 80 16.23 -11.63 0.90
C ALA A 80 15.94 -10.13 0.95
N ASP A 81 14.79 -9.73 1.52
CA ASP A 81 14.30 -8.37 1.41
C ASP A 81 14.18 -7.62 2.74
N ASP A 82 13.96 -8.30 3.86
CA ASP A 82 13.62 -7.63 5.12
C ASP A 82 14.74 -6.72 5.63
N GLU A 83 16.00 -7.16 5.52
CA GLU A 83 17.15 -6.33 5.86
C GLU A 83 17.20 -5.05 5.02
N HIS A 84 17.00 -5.18 3.71
CA HIS A 84 16.96 -4.02 2.81
C HIS A 84 15.83 -3.05 3.19
N LEU A 85 14.64 -3.55 3.51
CA LEU A 85 13.51 -2.72 3.90
C LEU A 85 13.76 -2.00 5.23
N GLN A 86 14.40 -2.68 6.20
CA GLN A 86 14.83 -2.05 7.46
C GLN A 86 15.89 -0.97 7.22
N ASN A 87 16.90 -1.26 6.39
CA ASN A 87 17.96 -0.32 6.06
C ASN A 87 17.42 0.95 5.38
N ILE A 88 16.41 0.83 4.52
CA ILE A 88 15.71 1.99 3.91
C ILE A 88 15.06 2.85 5.00
N VAL A 89 14.38 2.22 5.96
CA VAL A 89 13.75 2.96 7.06
C VAL A 89 14.79 3.68 7.90
N GLU A 90 15.88 3.00 8.27
CA GLU A 90 16.99 3.62 9.02
C GLU A 90 17.67 4.73 8.22
N TYR A 91 17.85 4.57 6.92
CA TYR A 91 18.36 5.62 6.04
C TYR A 91 17.49 6.88 6.09
N VAL A 92 16.16 6.72 5.99
CA VAL A 92 15.21 7.83 6.07
C VAL A 92 15.28 8.49 7.44
N PHE A 93 15.32 7.71 8.53
CA PHE A 93 15.42 8.25 9.87
C PHE A 93 16.72 9.00 10.12
N ALA A 94 17.83 8.50 9.59
CA ALA A 94 19.13 9.18 9.68
C ALA A 94 19.16 10.48 8.86
N LYS A 95 18.56 10.46 7.66
CA LYS A 95 18.56 11.63 6.76
C LYS A 95 17.70 12.78 7.28
N TYR A 96 16.51 12.49 7.82
CA TYR A 96 15.56 13.55 8.18
C TYR A 96 15.47 13.82 9.70
N GLY A 97 15.91 12.87 10.52
CA GLY A 97 15.74 12.88 11.98
C GLY A 97 14.42 12.20 12.41
N LYS A 98 14.50 11.26 13.35
CA LYS A 98 13.31 10.55 13.89
C LYS A 98 12.24 11.52 14.42
N ASP A 99 12.66 12.63 15.04
CA ASP A 99 11.78 13.68 15.59
C ASP A 99 11.02 14.48 14.53
N LYS A 100 11.45 14.39 13.25
CA LYS A 100 10.80 15.04 12.11
C LYS A 100 9.86 14.11 11.34
N ILE A 101 9.89 12.82 11.61
CA ILE A 101 8.92 11.89 11.01
C ILE A 101 7.60 11.97 11.77
N LYS A 102 6.63 12.75 11.25
CA LYS A 102 5.30 12.89 11.82
C LYS A 102 4.59 11.54 11.96
N SER A 103 4.62 10.75 10.89
CA SER A 103 4.08 9.39 10.85
C SER A 103 4.80 8.56 9.80
N PHE A 104 4.86 7.24 10.03
CA PHE A 104 5.42 6.26 9.11
C PHE A 104 4.33 5.28 8.66
N TRP A 105 4.17 5.14 7.33
CA TRP A 105 3.19 4.29 6.71
C TRP A 105 3.84 3.20 5.86
N LEU A 106 3.39 1.97 6.04
CA LEU A 106 3.57 0.93 5.04
C LEU A 106 2.48 1.07 3.98
N VAL A 107 2.89 1.09 2.72
CA VAL A 107 1.99 1.14 1.56
C VAL A 107 2.35 -0.04 0.66
N GLY A 108 1.40 -0.81 0.21
CA GLY A 108 1.73 -1.94 -0.65
C GLY A 108 0.61 -2.38 -1.57
N HIS A 109 0.95 -2.59 -2.83
CA HIS A 109 0.07 -3.16 -3.84
C HIS A 109 0.16 -4.69 -3.85
N SER A 110 -0.99 -5.36 -3.86
CA SER A 110 -1.05 -6.82 -4.03
C SER A 110 -0.11 -7.55 -3.05
N GLN A 111 0.89 -8.28 -3.54
CA GLN A 111 1.90 -8.93 -2.70
C GLN A 111 2.66 -7.93 -1.80
N GLY A 112 2.87 -6.68 -2.23
CA GLY A 112 3.44 -5.64 -1.38
C GLY A 112 2.60 -5.34 -0.15
N GLY A 113 1.27 -5.39 -0.27
CA GLY A 113 0.35 -5.30 0.87
C GLY A 113 0.43 -6.52 1.79
N MET A 114 0.54 -7.72 1.23
CA MET A 114 0.78 -8.95 2.02
C MET A 114 2.13 -8.89 2.74
N THR A 115 3.16 -8.36 2.08
CA THR A 115 4.48 -8.13 2.68
C THR A 115 4.40 -7.13 3.81
N SER A 116 3.66 -6.03 3.64
CA SER A 116 3.41 -5.06 4.72
C SER A 116 2.78 -5.72 5.94
N ASN A 117 1.76 -6.58 5.75
CA ASN A 117 1.17 -7.34 6.86
C ASN A 117 2.20 -8.25 7.57
N ARG A 118 3.06 -8.91 6.81
CA ARG A 118 4.14 -9.75 7.37
C ARG A 118 5.17 -8.92 8.16
N LEU A 119 5.60 -7.79 7.61
CA LEU A 119 6.56 -6.88 8.27
C LEU A 119 6.00 -6.36 9.60
N LEU A 120 4.71 -6.04 9.68
CA LEU A 120 4.04 -5.62 10.91
C LEU A 120 4.05 -6.70 12.00
N GLY A 121 4.34 -7.95 11.67
CA GLY A 121 4.58 -9.03 12.63
C GLY A 121 6.00 -9.03 13.23
N THR A 122 6.89 -8.17 12.77
CA THR A 122 8.24 -8.02 13.31
C THR A 122 8.33 -6.87 14.28
N ASP A 123 9.13 -6.97 15.33
CA ASP A 123 9.30 -5.92 16.35
C ASP A 123 9.76 -4.60 15.73
N PHE A 124 10.65 -4.68 14.74
CA PHE A 124 11.15 -3.49 14.05
C PHE A 124 10.03 -2.63 13.46
N PHE A 125 9.12 -3.22 12.69
CA PHE A 125 8.04 -2.47 12.03
C PHE A 125 6.85 -2.22 12.95
N LYS A 126 6.51 -3.18 13.82
CA LYS A 126 5.40 -3.08 14.76
C LYS A 126 5.47 -1.81 15.63
N ASP A 127 6.67 -1.50 16.10
CA ASP A 127 6.88 -0.39 17.03
C ASP A 127 7.06 0.97 16.33
N ARG A 128 7.25 0.99 15.01
CA ARG A 128 7.55 2.21 14.25
C ARG A 128 6.44 2.64 13.30
N VAL A 129 5.60 1.71 12.84
CA VAL A 129 4.58 1.98 11.82
C VAL A 129 3.30 2.54 12.45
N ASP A 130 2.90 3.73 12.02
CA ASP A 130 1.68 4.42 12.46
C ASP A 130 0.46 4.06 11.62
N GLY A 131 0.67 3.61 10.36
CA GLY A 131 -0.43 3.27 9.47
C GLY A 131 -0.06 2.27 8.37
N TRP A 132 -1.07 1.59 7.87
CA TRP A 132 -0.96 0.67 6.75
C TRP A 132 -2.01 0.98 5.69
N LEU A 133 -1.56 1.29 4.46
CA LEU A 133 -2.39 1.39 3.28
C LEU A 133 -2.22 0.13 2.44
N SER A 134 -3.26 -0.69 2.38
CA SER A 134 -3.31 -1.90 1.56
C SER A 134 -4.00 -1.60 0.22
N LEU A 135 -3.20 -1.56 -0.85
CA LEU A 135 -3.66 -1.36 -2.22
C LEU A 135 -3.91 -2.74 -2.85
N SER A 136 -5.14 -3.22 -2.81
CA SER A 136 -5.48 -4.58 -3.30
C SER A 136 -4.61 -5.70 -2.71
N GLY A 137 -4.02 -5.46 -1.55
CA GLY A 137 -3.06 -6.37 -0.90
C GLY A 137 -3.65 -7.22 0.22
N GLY A 138 -4.96 -7.27 0.30
CA GLY A 138 -5.71 -7.95 1.33
C GLY A 138 -6.29 -6.97 2.35
N ARG A 139 -7.47 -7.32 2.82
CA ARG A 139 -8.19 -6.67 3.91
C ARG A 139 -8.26 -7.66 5.06
N ILE A 140 -8.01 -7.21 6.26
CA ILE A 140 -8.23 -8.09 7.41
C ILE A 140 -9.72 -8.33 7.56
N GLY A 141 -10.11 -9.58 7.52
CA GLY A 141 -11.48 -10.04 7.44
C GLY A 141 -11.83 -10.65 6.07
N PRO A 142 -12.92 -11.38 5.96
CA PRO A 142 -13.27 -12.09 4.75
C PRO A 142 -13.61 -11.11 3.62
N ILE A 143 -12.96 -11.29 2.48
CA ILE A 143 -13.41 -10.79 1.18
C ILE A 143 -13.57 -12.00 0.30
N GLU A 144 -14.75 -12.16 -0.29
CA GLU A 144 -14.99 -13.15 -1.33
C GLU A 144 -14.49 -12.60 -2.66
N LEU A 145 -13.50 -13.27 -3.23
CA LEU A 145 -13.00 -12.93 -4.56
C LEU A 145 -13.92 -13.52 -5.64
N PRO A 146 -14.18 -12.79 -6.72
CA PRO A 146 -14.97 -13.32 -7.83
C PRO A 146 -14.23 -14.46 -8.53
N ALA A 147 -14.94 -15.43 -9.06
CA ALA A 147 -14.32 -16.54 -9.82
C ALA A 147 -13.42 -16.06 -10.97
N SER A 148 -13.78 -14.95 -11.61
CA SER A 148 -13.00 -14.31 -12.67
C SER A 148 -11.60 -13.86 -12.23
N PHE A 149 -11.38 -13.63 -10.94
CA PHE A 149 -10.05 -13.29 -10.42
C PHE A 149 -9.05 -14.45 -10.54
N PHE A 150 -9.56 -15.69 -10.54
CA PHE A 150 -8.73 -16.88 -10.65
C PHE A 150 -8.56 -17.39 -12.10
N VAL A 151 -9.22 -16.75 -13.07
CA VAL A 151 -9.11 -17.12 -14.48
C VAL A 151 -7.86 -16.50 -15.09
N ARG A 152 -6.92 -17.34 -15.54
CA ARG A 152 -5.79 -16.88 -16.35
C ARG A 152 -6.23 -16.65 -17.79
N PRO A 153 -5.64 -15.68 -18.51
CA PRO A 153 -5.74 -15.62 -19.96
C PRO A 153 -5.30 -16.94 -20.55
N GLY A 154 -6.15 -17.57 -21.37
CA GLY A 154 -5.89 -18.89 -21.95
C GLY A 154 -6.58 -20.08 -21.25
N GLY A 155 -7.39 -19.85 -20.21
CA GLY A 155 -8.37 -20.82 -19.72
C GLY A 155 -7.85 -21.95 -18.81
N ALA A 156 -6.56 -21.99 -18.48
CA ALA A 156 -6.07 -22.93 -17.48
C ALA A 156 -6.36 -22.42 -16.06
N PRO A 157 -6.92 -23.24 -15.16
CA PRO A 157 -7.07 -22.84 -13.77
C PRO A 157 -5.69 -22.51 -13.18
N PRO A 158 -5.58 -21.46 -12.34
CA PRO A 158 -4.31 -21.17 -11.69
C PRO A 158 -3.89 -22.39 -10.89
N ARG A 159 -2.70 -22.92 -11.16
CA ARG A 159 -2.03 -23.73 -10.14
C ARG A 159 -1.70 -22.77 -9.03
N LEU A 160 -2.50 -22.79 -7.97
CA LEU A 160 -2.07 -22.24 -6.69
C LEU A 160 -0.71 -22.88 -6.41
N PRO A 161 0.35 -22.12 -6.11
CA PRO A 161 1.61 -22.70 -5.70
C PRO A 161 1.28 -23.71 -4.61
N ALA A 162 1.79 -24.94 -4.75
CA ALA A 162 1.69 -25.92 -3.68
C ALA A 162 2.19 -25.20 -2.43
N GLN A 163 1.36 -25.14 -1.40
CA GLN A 163 1.67 -24.46 -0.18
C GLN A 163 2.90 -25.16 0.42
N SER A 164 4.08 -24.63 0.16
CA SER A 164 5.26 -24.96 0.93
C SER A 164 4.99 -24.47 2.34
N GLY A 165 5.02 -25.38 3.29
CA GLY A 165 4.34 -25.36 4.59
C GLY A 165 4.63 -24.25 5.59
N ASP A 166 5.34 -23.17 5.32
CA ASP A 166 5.74 -22.16 6.30
C ASP A 166 5.49 -20.70 5.90
N GLY A 167 4.75 -20.43 4.83
CA GLY A 167 4.29 -19.08 4.49
C GLY A 167 3.06 -18.68 5.32
N PRO A 168 2.87 -17.39 5.63
CA PRO A 168 1.66 -16.92 6.29
C PRO A 168 0.46 -17.32 5.43
N ARG A 169 -0.42 -18.13 5.99
CA ARG A 169 -1.67 -18.51 5.33
C ARG A 169 -2.49 -17.26 5.03
N PRO A 170 -3.09 -17.13 3.83
CA PRO A 170 -4.03 -16.05 3.56
C PRO A 170 -5.05 -15.98 4.68
N GLY A 171 -5.18 -14.83 5.35
CA GLY A 171 -6.14 -14.62 6.44
C GLY A 171 -5.59 -14.60 7.85
N ARG A 172 -4.32 -14.85 8.10
CA ARG A 172 -3.74 -14.65 9.44
C ARG A 172 -3.41 -13.17 9.65
N ALA A 173 -4.22 -12.52 10.45
CA ALA A 173 -4.16 -11.08 10.74
C ALA A 173 -3.03 -10.75 11.73
N VAL A 174 -1.78 -10.83 11.32
CA VAL A 174 -0.65 -10.46 12.18
C VAL A 174 -0.71 -8.98 12.55
N ALA A 175 -1.13 -8.14 11.60
CA ALA A 175 -1.20 -6.70 11.80
C ALA A 175 -2.23 -6.24 12.86
N LEU A 176 -3.22 -7.06 13.23
CA LEU A 176 -4.19 -6.71 14.28
C LEU A 176 -3.56 -6.54 15.66
N ASP A 177 -2.38 -7.09 15.89
CA ASP A 177 -1.64 -6.91 17.15
C ASP A 177 -0.95 -5.54 17.23
N CYS A 178 -0.91 -4.79 16.11
CA CYS A 178 -0.31 -3.47 16.03
C CYS A 178 -1.33 -2.37 16.30
N ASP A 179 -0.88 -1.27 16.91
CA ASP A 179 -1.69 -0.04 17.03
C ASP A 179 -1.38 0.88 15.86
N LEU A 180 -2.26 0.93 14.86
CA LEU A 180 -2.06 1.72 13.65
C LEU A 180 -3.40 2.10 12.99
N SER A 181 -3.35 3.10 12.11
CA SER A 181 -4.45 3.39 11.18
C SER A 181 -4.44 2.42 10.01
N PHE A 182 -5.61 2.05 9.51
CA PHE A 182 -5.72 1.10 8.39
C PHE A 182 -6.61 1.64 7.28
N ILE A 183 -6.08 1.67 6.07
CA ILE A 183 -6.83 2.03 4.87
C ILE A 183 -6.70 0.89 3.87
N PHE A 184 -7.83 0.41 3.39
CA PHE A 184 -7.89 -0.56 2.32
C PHE A 184 -8.45 0.07 1.06
N THR A 185 -7.85 -0.19 -0.10
CA THR A 185 -8.45 0.13 -1.38
C THR A 185 -8.38 -1.04 -2.33
N SER A 186 -9.41 -1.20 -3.17
CA SER A 186 -9.50 -2.26 -4.16
C SER A 186 -10.34 -1.82 -5.35
N GLY A 187 -10.11 -2.44 -6.50
CA GLY A 187 -11.03 -2.34 -7.63
C GLY A 187 -12.32 -3.13 -7.38
N GLN A 188 -13.44 -2.62 -7.87
CA GLN A 188 -14.74 -3.27 -7.73
C GLN A 188 -14.75 -4.70 -8.29
N HIS A 189 -14.05 -4.93 -9.41
CA HIS A 189 -13.99 -6.23 -10.05
C HIS A 189 -13.13 -7.26 -9.32
N GLU A 190 -12.39 -6.84 -8.28
CA GLU A 190 -11.55 -7.73 -7.48
C GLU A 190 -12.31 -8.40 -6.32
N MET A 191 -13.56 -8.01 -6.07
CA MET A 191 -14.32 -8.51 -4.93
C MET A 191 -15.79 -8.73 -5.30
N VAL A 192 -16.44 -9.67 -4.62
CA VAL A 192 -17.89 -9.90 -4.75
C VAL A 192 -18.66 -8.82 -4.00
N ALA A 193 -18.25 -8.56 -2.77
CA ALA A 193 -18.87 -7.51 -1.95
C ALA A 193 -17.86 -6.99 -0.90
N LEU A 194 -17.95 -5.69 -0.60
CA LEU A 194 -17.21 -5.12 0.52
C LEU A 194 -17.95 -5.43 1.82
N PRO A 195 -17.34 -6.13 2.80
CA PRO A 195 -17.94 -6.36 4.11
C PRO A 195 -18.32 -5.05 4.81
N GLU A 196 -19.43 -5.07 5.54
CA GLU A 196 -19.91 -3.88 6.27
C GLU A 196 -19.15 -3.61 7.56
N THR A 197 -18.42 -4.59 8.06
CA THR A 197 -17.61 -4.50 9.28
C THR A 197 -16.13 -4.62 8.97
N SER A 198 -15.30 -4.20 9.90
CA SER A 198 -13.85 -4.33 9.83
C SER A 198 -13.30 -4.70 11.20
N PRO A 199 -12.47 -5.75 11.32
CA PRO A 199 -11.79 -6.08 12.57
C PRO A 199 -10.97 -4.92 13.15
N TRP A 200 -10.47 -4.02 12.30
CA TRP A 200 -9.84 -2.79 12.74
C TRP A 200 -10.83 -1.83 13.40
N ALA A 201 -12.01 -1.67 12.81
CA ALA A 201 -13.06 -0.84 13.39
C ALA A 201 -13.51 -1.41 14.75
N GLU A 202 -13.67 -2.72 14.84
CA GLU A 202 -14.00 -3.42 16.08
C GLU A 202 -12.91 -3.23 17.15
N LYS A 203 -11.64 -3.42 16.78
CA LYS A 203 -10.49 -3.21 17.67
C LYS A 203 -10.49 -1.83 18.31
N TYR A 204 -10.80 -0.78 17.54
CA TYR A 204 -10.79 0.60 18.02
C TYR A 204 -12.14 1.10 18.50
N GLY A 205 -13.15 0.24 18.57
CA GLY A 205 -14.49 0.64 18.99
C GLY A 205 -15.11 1.72 18.10
N ALA A 206 -14.79 1.69 16.82
CA ALA A 206 -15.31 2.66 15.86
C ALA A 206 -16.81 2.50 15.65
N GLY A 207 -17.46 3.58 15.22
CA GLY A 207 -18.87 3.55 14.85
C GLY A 207 -19.13 2.76 13.55
N PRO A 208 -20.42 2.55 13.20
CA PRO A 208 -20.79 1.90 11.96
C PRO A 208 -20.16 2.59 10.75
N ARG A 209 -19.92 1.82 9.69
CA ARG A 209 -19.41 2.30 8.41
C ARG A 209 -20.31 3.41 7.84
N VAL A 210 -19.71 4.52 7.46
CA VAL A 210 -20.36 5.67 6.83
C VAL A 210 -19.80 5.85 5.43
N ARG A 211 -20.69 5.92 4.42
CA ARG A 211 -20.30 6.29 3.08
C ARG A 211 -20.10 7.81 3.00
N MET A 212 -18.96 8.22 2.50
CA MET A 212 -18.62 9.61 2.21
C MET A 212 -19.06 9.99 0.78
N ALA A 213 -18.84 11.23 0.39
CA ALA A 213 -19.00 11.64 -1.00
C ALA A 213 -18.07 10.82 -1.90
N ASP A 214 -18.54 10.47 -3.08
CA ASP A 214 -17.74 9.77 -4.07
C ASP A 214 -16.59 10.67 -4.54
N VAL A 215 -15.44 10.05 -4.79
CA VAL A 215 -14.29 10.70 -5.42
C VAL A 215 -14.39 10.45 -6.92
N VAL A 216 -14.49 11.53 -7.70
CA VAL A 216 -14.60 11.47 -9.15
C VAL A 216 -13.30 11.97 -9.78
N ASP A 217 -12.75 11.19 -10.69
CA ASP A 217 -11.59 11.52 -11.49
C ASP A 217 -11.96 11.63 -12.96
N ASP A 218 -11.49 12.70 -13.62
CA ASP A 218 -11.62 12.94 -15.06
C ASP A 218 -10.38 12.44 -15.83
N VAL A 219 -9.32 12.04 -15.12
CA VAL A 219 -8.04 11.59 -15.64
C VAL A 219 -7.79 10.15 -15.22
N PRO A 220 -7.35 9.27 -16.12
CA PRO A 220 -6.96 7.91 -15.75
C PRO A 220 -5.70 7.89 -14.89
N GLY A 221 -5.46 6.77 -14.21
CA GLY A 221 -4.17 6.48 -13.57
C GLY A 221 -3.03 6.44 -14.59
N GLN A 222 -1.80 6.64 -14.10
CA GLN A 222 -0.61 6.79 -14.96
C GLN A 222 -0.18 5.49 -15.64
N ILE A 223 -0.54 4.34 -15.09
CA ILE A 223 -0.07 3.04 -15.57
C ILE A 223 -1.12 1.93 -15.38
N TYR A 224 -1.06 0.94 -16.25
CA TYR A 224 -1.70 -0.35 -16.05
C TYR A 224 -0.85 -1.45 -16.69
N ASP A 225 -1.10 -2.72 -16.36
CA ASP A 225 -0.35 -3.85 -16.88
C ASP A 225 -0.76 -4.16 -18.34
N SER A 226 -0.13 -3.48 -19.29
CA SER A 226 -0.38 -3.66 -20.74
C SER A 226 -0.03 -5.05 -21.26
N SER A 227 0.73 -5.86 -20.50
CA SER A 227 0.99 -7.25 -20.89
C SER A 227 -0.27 -8.11 -20.92
N ARG A 228 -1.36 -7.60 -20.33
CA ARG A 228 -2.68 -8.24 -20.31
C ARG A 228 -3.63 -7.72 -21.38
N GLU A 229 -3.20 -6.77 -22.19
CA GLU A 229 -4.02 -6.24 -23.30
C GLU A 229 -4.43 -7.37 -24.26
N GLY A 230 -5.72 -7.44 -24.57
CA GLY A 230 -6.29 -8.53 -25.38
C GLY A 230 -6.62 -9.82 -24.62
N ASN A 231 -6.10 -10.01 -23.40
CA ASN A 231 -6.39 -11.15 -22.51
C ASN A 231 -6.81 -10.71 -21.11
N SER A 232 -7.04 -9.42 -20.89
CA SER A 232 -7.41 -8.88 -19.59
C SER A 232 -8.86 -9.26 -19.24
N THR A 233 -9.05 -9.67 -18.00
CA THR A 233 -10.39 -9.76 -17.41
C THR A 233 -10.64 -8.49 -16.59
N PRO A 234 -11.91 -8.08 -16.37
CA PRO A 234 -12.21 -6.93 -15.52
C PRO A 234 -11.56 -7.03 -14.12
N ALA A 235 -11.47 -8.23 -13.56
CA ALA A 235 -10.86 -8.45 -12.24
C ALA A 235 -9.36 -8.12 -12.21
N TRP A 236 -8.64 -8.34 -13.31
CA TRP A 236 -7.21 -8.01 -13.40
C TRP A 236 -6.93 -6.60 -13.88
N GLY A 237 -7.79 -6.03 -14.68
CA GLY A 237 -7.68 -4.67 -15.17
C GLY A 237 -7.98 -4.54 -16.64
N LEU A 238 -8.43 -3.37 -17.00
CA LEU A 238 -8.73 -2.95 -18.36
C LEU A 238 -7.84 -1.77 -18.74
N SER A 239 -7.96 -1.29 -19.98
CA SER A 239 -7.24 -0.09 -20.43
C SER A 239 -7.49 1.10 -19.50
N PRO A 240 -6.51 2.01 -19.31
CA PRO A 240 -6.64 3.17 -18.43
C PRO A 240 -7.83 4.04 -18.83
N ARG A 241 -8.58 4.45 -17.83
CA ARG A 241 -9.75 5.34 -17.98
C ARG A 241 -10.00 6.08 -16.67
N PRO A 242 -10.66 7.24 -16.72
CA PRO A 242 -11.16 7.92 -15.55
C PRO A 242 -12.09 7.02 -14.72
N GLY A 243 -12.36 7.37 -13.50
CA GLY A 243 -13.20 6.56 -12.65
C GLY A 243 -13.81 7.29 -11.47
N THR A 244 -14.58 6.53 -10.71
CA THR A 244 -15.21 6.98 -9.46
C THR A 244 -14.81 6.02 -8.36
N ALA A 245 -14.46 6.54 -7.19
CA ALA A 245 -14.22 5.71 -6.00
C ALA A 245 -15.27 6.01 -4.93
N GLN A 246 -15.80 4.95 -4.34
CA GLN A 246 -16.65 5.00 -3.17
C GLN A 246 -15.78 4.93 -1.93
N VAL A 247 -15.95 5.91 -1.05
CA VAL A 247 -15.17 6.04 0.18
C VAL A 247 -16.05 5.71 1.37
N TYR A 248 -15.58 4.82 2.22
CA TYR A 248 -16.24 4.42 3.45
C TYR A 248 -15.30 4.63 4.63
N VAL A 249 -15.78 5.28 5.68
CA VAL A 249 -15.01 5.50 6.91
C VAL A 249 -15.72 4.87 8.10
N TYR A 250 -14.95 4.48 9.10
CA TYR A 250 -15.45 4.01 10.39
C TYR A 250 -15.15 5.11 11.42
N PRO A 251 -16.15 5.97 11.71
CA PRO A 251 -15.94 7.16 12.53
C PRO A 251 -15.73 6.82 14.00
N LYS A 252 -15.17 7.78 14.75
CA LYS A 252 -14.98 7.68 16.21
C LYS A 252 -14.10 6.52 16.67
N ALA A 253 -13.19 6.06 15.82
CA ALA A 253 -12.19 5.10 16.25
C ALA A 253 -11.34 5.70 17.40
N ARG A 254 -11.09 4.89 18.43
CA ARG A 254 -10.27 5.29 19.57
C ARG A 254 -8.90 5.78 19.09
N ASP A 255 -8.31 6.70 19.83
CA ASP A 255 -7.01 7.31 19.57
C ASP A 255 -6.92 8.07 18.25
N GLY A 256 -8.08 8.47 17.68
CA GLY A 256 -8.16 9.19 16.41
C GLY A 256 -7.73 8.37 15.20
N ARG A 257 -7.63 7.05 15.32
CA ARG A 257 -7.21 6.17 14.21
C ARG A 257 -8.12 6.31 13.00
N VAL A 258 -7.51 6.37 11.82
CA VAL A 258 -8.23 6.37 10.56
C VAL A 258 -8.43 4.93 10.11
N ILE A 259 -9.70 4.53 9.98
CA ILE A 259 -10.09 3.22 9.45
C ILE A 259 -11.02 3.49 8.27
N ALA A 260 -10.60 3.06 7.07
CA ALA A 260 -11.34 3.34 5.85
C ALA A 260 -11.22 2.22 4.82
N ASP A 261 -12.26 2.10 4.01
CA ASP A 261 -12.30 1.27 2.81
C ASP A 261 -12.60 2.15 1.59
N VAL A 262 -11.88 1.96 0.49
CA VAL A 262 -12.07 2.70 -0.76
C VAL A 262 -12.26 1.70 -1.90
N VAL A 263 -13.39 1.77 -2.60
CA VAL A 263 -13.70 0.90 -3.74
C VAL A 263 -13.68 1.70 -5.02
N ARG A 264 -12.74 1.40 -5.90
CA ARG A 264 -12.64 2.01 -7.23
C ARG A 264 -13.61 1.32 -8.17
N ILE A 265 -14.65 2.05 -8.57
CA ILE A 265 -15.75 1.53 -9.38
C ILE A 265 -15.25 1.19 -10.79
N ASP A 266 -15.67 0.02 -11.27
CA ASP A 266 -15.33 -0.50 -12.60
C ASP A 266 -13.80 -0.64 -12.84
N LYS A 267 -13.04 -0.84 -11.77
CA LYS A 267 -11.58 -1.05 -11.81
C LYS A 267 -11.19 -2.46 -11.41
N GLY A 268 -10.05 -2.90 -11.94
CA GLY A 268 -9.41 -4.16 -11.60
C GLY A 268 -8.08 -3.96 -10.88
N HIS A 269 -7.38 -5.07 -10.69
CA HIS A 269 -6.21 -5.22 -9.83
C HIS A 269 -5.00 -4.37 -10.24
N THR A 270 -4.75 -4.23 -11.55
CA THR A 270 -3.49 -3.68 -12.08
C THR A 270 -3.63 -2.29 -12.69
N GLU A 271 -4.78 -1.67 -12.52
CA GLU A 271 -5.01 -0.28 -12.97
C GLU A 271 -4.47 0.70 -11.93
N GLY A 272 -3.47 1.49 -12.29
CA GLY A 272 -2.89 2.53 -11.42
C GLY A 272 -3.95 3.50 -10.91
N LEU A 273 -3.71 4.09 -9.74
CA LEU A 273 -4.67 4.96 -9.09
C LEU A 273 -4.78 6.30 -9.83
N GLU A 274 -6.00 6.79 -9.90
CA GLU A 274 -6.37 8.09 -10.44
C GLU A 274 -5.91 9.22 -9.48
N PRO A 275 -5.72 10.46 -9.97
CA PRO A 275 -5.17 11.55 -9.16
C PRO A 275 -5.96 11.87 -7.90
N HIS A 276 -7.28 12.07 -7.97
CA HIS A 276 -8.11 12.46 -6.82
C HIS A 276 -8.24 11.32 -5.81
N VAL A 277 -8.31 10.06 -6.28
CA VAL A 277 -8.27 8.88 -5.39
C VAL A 277 -6.92 8.82 -4.66
N THR A 278 -5.81 9.01 -5.39
CA THR A 278 -4.46 9.06 -4.80
C THR A 278 -4.38 10.15 -3.73
N GLU A 279 -4.82 11.35 -4.04
CA GLU A 279 -4.81 12.48 -3.11
C GLU A 279 -5.69 12.23 -1.88
N THR A 280 -6.87 11.64 -2.07
CA THR A 280 -7.78 11.29 -0.97
C THR A 280 -7.13 10.32 0.01
N LEU A 281 -6.46 9.29 -0.49
CA LEU A 281 -5.72 8.32 0.35
C LEU A 281 -4.57 9.02 1.10
N ILE A 282 -3.80 9.85 0.42
CA ILE A 282 -2.70 10.63 1.02
C ILE A 282 -3.24 11.54 2.13
N LYS A 283 -4.33 12.25 1.87
CA LYS A 283 -4.94 13.12 2.88
C LYS A 283 -5.36 12.35 4.13
N MET A 284 -5.98 11.18 3.97
CA MET A 284 -6.31 10.30 5.10
C MET A 284 -5.07 9.87 5.90
N MET A 285 -3.95 9.57 5.22
CA MET A 285 -2.70 9.21 5.88
C MET A 285 -2.07 10.37 6.63
N VAL A 286 -2.08 11.56 6.04
CA VAL A 286 -1.52 12.77 6.64
C VAL A 286 -2.35 13.26 7.83
N ASP A 287 -3.66 13.13 7.77
CA ASP A 287 -4.59 13.52 8.84
C ASP A 287 -4.60 12.50 10.01
N ALA A 288 -4.10 11.29 9.79
CA ALA A 288 -4.04 10.25 10.81
C ALA A 288 -3.00 10.55 11.92
N PRO A 289 -3.21 10.06 13.14
CA PRO A 289 -2.25 10.19 14.20
C PRO A 289 -0.96 9.41 13.92
N GLY A 290 0.16 9.99 14.34
CA GLY A 290 1.49 9.41 14.22
C GLY A 290 2.21 9.33 15.56
N GLY A 291 3.55 9.37 15.49
CA GLY A 291 4.41 9.52 16.67
C GLY A 291 5.03 8.24 17.21
N LYS A 292 4.86 7.10 16.55
CA LYS A 292 5.55 5.88 16.98
C LYS A 292 7.06 5.98 16.76
N VAL A 293 7.49 6.54 15.63
CA VAL A 293 8.91 6.69 15.32
C VAL A 293 9.65 7.46 16.41
N GLN A 294 9.03 8.52 16.97
CA GLN A 294 9.66 9.31 18.02
C GLN A 294 9.72 8.58 19.37
N ARG A 295 8.86 7.59 19.60
CA ARG A 295 8.81 6.80 20.84
C ARG A 295 9.58 5.49 20.76
N ALA A 296 9.90 5.03 19.55
CA ALA A 296 10.66 3.81 19.34
C ALA A 296 12.14 4.03 19.71
N GLU A 297 12.68 3.18 20.56
CA GLU A 297 14.08 3.14 20.96
C GLU A 297 15.02 2.71 19.81
#